data_24621917d64b0963931bc63607ee31be
#
_entry.id   24621917d64b0963931bc63607ee31be
#
_cell.length_a   1.000
_cell.length_b   1.000
_cell.length_c   1.000
_cell.angle_alpha   90.00
_cell.angle_beta   90.00
_cell.angle_gamma   90.00
#
_symmetry.space_group_name_H-M   'P 1'
#
loop_
_entity.id
_entity.type
_entity.pdbx_description
1 polymer ?
#
loop_
_entity_poly.entity_id
_entity_poly.type
_entity_poly.pdbx_seq_one_letter_code
_entity_poly.pdbx_strand_id
1 'polypeptide(L)'
;MQIISSYGVELRKQNIPIRQTLEIYRSAVSYLIGIYVQVWEELAEIPDTKRRFNAAEHLVHTTKKNHACFDFDIRFPKMPSYLRRSAIQHALGTVSSYKTRLDLWEKTDRKSGKPKLVYENHAMPVFYRDVMYREGAEGKDEAYLKLYDGHDWKWSCVRLDHTDMEYLRKCYLNEKLNSGFGPNARVNSI
;
A
#
# COMPACT_ATOMS: atom_id res chain seq x y z
N MET A 1 -3.43 -11.52 23.92
CA MET A 1 -2.45 -11.74 22.85
C MET A 1 -3.22 -11.81 21.54
N GLN A 2 -2.93 -10.93 20.58
CA GLN A 2 -3.60 -10.94 19.27
C GLN A 2 -2.74 -11.78 18.32
N ILE A 3 -3.31 -12.86 17.76
CA ILE A 3 -2.62 -13.70 16.78
C ILE A 3 -3.03 -13.21 15.40
N ILE A 4 -2.06 -12.81 14.59
CA ILE A 4 -2.25 -12.46 13.18
C ILE A 4 -1.85 -13.68 12.36
N SER A 5 -2.79 -14.21 11.60
CA SER A 5 -2.53 -15.29 10.63
C SER A 5 -2.71 -14.77 9.21
N SER A 6 -1.94 -15.33 8.29
CA SER A 6 -2.06 -15.06 6.85
C SER A 6 -2.53 -16.32 6.15
N TYR A 7 -3.51 -16.16 5.27
CA TYR A 7 -3.99 -17.23 4.41
C TYR A 7 -3.85 -16.81 2.95
N GLY A 8 -3.17 -17.63 2.16
CA GLY A 8 -2.98 -17.40 0.73
C GLY A 8 -4.14 -18.00 -0.07
N VAL A 9 -4.78 -17.21 -0.89
CA VAL A 9 -5.78 -17.66 -1.87
C VAL A 9 -5.25 -17.51 -3.27
N GLU A 10 -5.51 -18.50 -4.13
CA GLU A 10 -5.10 -18.46 -5.52
C GLU A 10 -6.21 -17.84 -6.37
N LEU A 11 -5.84 -16.82 -7.15
CA LEU A 11 -6.75 -16.28 -8.15
C LEU A 11 -6.73 -17.17 -9.40
N ARG A 12 -7.86 -17.77 -9.75
CA ARG A 12 -7.98 -18.54 -10.98
C ARG A 12 -7.62 -17.68 -12.18
N LYS A 13 -6.92 -18.27 -13.16
CA LYS A 13 -6.46 -17.61 -14.41
C LYS A 13 -7.50 -16.63 -14.96
N GLN A 14 -7.20 -15.35 -14.89
CA GLN A 14 -8.06 -14.29 -15.36
C GLN A 14 -7.25 -13.24 -16.08
N ASN A 15 -7.79 -12.71 -17.15
CA ASN A 15 -7.17 -11.61 -17.90
C ASN A 15 -7.50 -10.27 -17.23
N ILE A 16 -6.99 -10.05 -16.01
CA ILE A 16 -7.19 -8.82 -15.27
C ILE A 16 -5.85 -8.09 -15.06
N PRO A 17 -5.83 -6.76 -15.09
CA PRO A 17 -4.60 -5.96 -15.07
C PRO A 17 -4.01 -5.81 -13.65
N ILE A 18 -3.97 -6.88 -12.84
CA ILE A 18 -3.39 -6.84 -11.50
C ILE A 18 -1.91 -6.46 -11.56
N ARG A 19 -1.16 -7.11 -12.46
CA ARG A 19 0.28 -6.84 -12.63
C ARG A 19 0.53 -5.37 -12.94
N GLN A 20 -0.24 -4.78 -13.85
CA GLN A 20 -0.14 -3.36 -14.20
C GLN A 20 -0.38 -2.47 -12.96
N THR A 21 -1.42 -2.75 -12.17
CA THR A 21 -1.67 -2.00 -10.92
C THR A 21 -0.51 -2.11 -9.95
N LEU A 22 0.11 -3.30 -9.82
CA LEU A 22 1.26 -3.52 -8.93
C LEU A 22 2.52 -2.77 -9.42
N GLU A 23 2.79 -2.79 -10.71
CA GLU A 23 3.92 -2.08 -11.32
C GLU A 23 3.79 -0.56 -11.14
N ILE A 24 2.58 -0.02 -11.39
CA ILE A 24 2.31 1.41 -11.18
C ILE A 24 2.41 1.76 -9.69
N TYR A 25 1.90 0.92 -8.81
CA TYR A 25 2.01 1.12 -7.37
C TYR A 25 3.47 1.16 -6.91
N ARG A 26 4.31 0.23 -7.37
CA ARG A 26 5.74 0.19 -7.07
C ARG A 26 6.46 1.43 -7.61
N SER A 27 6.11 1.87 -8.82
CA SER A 27 6.61 3.12 -9.39
C SER A 27 6.24 4.33 -8.54
N ALA A 28 5.00 4.38 -8.04
CA ALA A 28 4.55 5.43 -7.14
C ALA A 28 5.33 5.42 -5.81
N VAL A 29 5.56 4.25 -5.22
CA VAL A 29 6.39 4.10 -4.00
C VAL A 29 7.81 4.59 -4.25
N SER A 30 8.45 4.19 -5.36
CA SER A 30 9.80 4.63 -5.72
C SER A 30 9.89 6.14 -5.90
N TYR A 31 8.90 6.73 -6.55
CA TYR A 31 8.81 8.18 -6.72
C TYR A 31 8.68 8.92 -5.37
N LEU A 32 7.82 8.42 -4.49
CA LEU A 32 7.64 8.98 -3.14
C LEU A 32 8.89 8.83 -2.26
N ILE A 33 9.64 7.73 -2.37
CA ILE A 33 10.94 7.57 -1.70
C ILE A 33 11.88 8.71 -2.12
N GLY A 34 11.92 9.03 -3.42
CA GLY A 34 12.75 10.12 -3.95
C GLY A 34 12.37 11.49 -3.40
N ILE A 35 11.09 11.75 -3.19
CA ILE A 35 10.61 12.98 -2.55
C ILE A 35 10.97 12.99 -1.06
N TYR A 36 10.56 11.96 -0.32
CA TYR A 36 10.65 11.98 1.14
C TYR A 36 12.09 11.90 1.66
N VAL A 37 13.02 11.36 0.90
CA VAL A 37 14.44 11.42 1.30
C VAL A 37 14.99 12.86 1.30
N GLN A 38 14.47 13.72 0.42
CA GLN A 38 14.89 15.12 0.31
C GLN A 38 14.33 15.98 1.45
N VAL A 39 13.10 15.71 1.86
CA VAL A 39 12.38 16.49 2.90
C VAL A 39 12.33 15.76 4.23
N TRP A 40 13.18 14.75 4.43
CA TRP A 40 13.09 13.87 5.59
C TRP A 40 13.34 14.61 6.90
N GLU A 41 14.27 15.53 6.93
CA GLU A 41 14.63 16.25 8.17
C GLU A 41 13.42 17.02 8.73
N GLU A 42 12.66 17.70 7.84
CA GLU A 42 11.43 18.40 8.22
C GLU A 42 10.32 17.43 8.69
N LEU A 43 10.17 16.30 8.00
CA LEU A 43 9.19 15.29 8.39
C LEU A 43 9.54 14.59 9.70
N ALA A 44 10.83 14.39 9.98
CA ALA A 44 11.31 13.73 11.20
C ALA A 44 11.09 14.57 12.46
N GLU A 45 11.07 15.90 12.33
CA GLU A 45 10.77 16.81 13.44
C GLU A 45 9.32 16.67 13.95
N ILE A 46 8.43 16.09 13.17
CA ILE A 46 7.04 15.84 13.57
C ILE A 46 6.98 14.52 14.37
N PRO A 47 6.85 14.54 15.71
CA PRO A 47 6.93 13.34 16.53
C PRO A 47 5.73 12.41 16.35
N ASP A 48 4.54 12.96 16.11
CA ASP A 48 3.30 12.21 15.93
C ASP A 48 3.24 11.58 14.54
N THR A 49 3.15 10.26 14.48
CA THR A 49 3.14 9.49 13.23
C THR A 49 1.98 9.86 12.30
N LYS A 50 0.80 10.14 12.85
CA LYS A 50 -0.38 10.52 12.06
C LYS A 50 -0.21 11.92 11.47
N ARG A 51 0.34 12.86 12.25
CA ARG A 51 0.63 14.22 11.76
C ARG A 51 1.72 14.19 10.71
N ARG A 52 2.79 13.41 10.92
CA ARG A 52 3.85 13.20 9.92
C ARG A 52 3.30 12.63 8.61
N PHE A 53 2.44 11.62 8.70
CA PHE A 53 1.77 11.06 7.52
C PHE A 53 0.92 12.12 6.79
N ASN A 54 0.13 12.91 7.51
CA ASN A 54 -0.68 13.97 6.91
C ASN A 54 0.19 15.06 6.26
N ALA A 55 1.29 15.46 6.89
CA ALA A 55 2.26 16.40 6.31
C ALA A 55 2.84 15.83 5.01
N ALA A 56 3.26 14.58 5.01
CA ALA A 56 3.76 13.90 3.82
C ALA A 56 2.70 13.81 2.71
N GLU A 57 1.44 13.54 3.04
CA GLU A 57 0.34 13.53 2.07
C GLU A 57 0.10 14.93 1.48
N HIS A 58 0.18 16.01 2.28
CA HIS A 58 0.02 17.39 1.82
C HIS A 58 1.09 17.82 0.81
N LEU A 59 2.31 17.29 0.91
CA LEU A 59 3.39 17.59 -0.05
C LEU A 59 3.09 17.08 -1.47
N VAL A 60 2.30 16.01 -1.59
CA VAL A 60 2.12 15.25 -2.85
C VAL A 60 0.68 15.21 -3.37
N HIS A 61 -0.29 15.64 -2.57
CA HIS A 61 -1.70 15.59 -2.94
C HIS A 61 -2.35 16.96 -2.94
N THR A 62 -2.82 17.38 -4.11
CA THR A 62 -3.54 18.64 -4.31
C THR A 62 -5.02 18.46 -3.97
N THR A 63 -5.56 19.39 -3.18
CA THR A 63 -6.98 19.49 -2.85
C THR A 63 -7.45 20.93 -3.04
N LYS A 64 -8.75 21.19 -2.85
CA LYS A 64 -9.29 22.56 -2.86
C LYS A 64 -8.61 23.50 -1.84
N LYS A 65 -8.04 22.96 -0.78
CA LYS A 65 -7.44 23.70 0.34
C LYS A 65 -5.91 23.56 0.42
N ASN A 66 -5.32 22.70 -0.39
CA ASN A 66 -3.89 22.39 -0.38
C ASN A 66 -3.34 22.31 -1.79
N HIS A 67 -2.33 23.08 -2.09
CA HIS A 67 -1.52 22.94 -3.30
C HIS A 67 -0.30 22.07 -2.98
N ALA A 68 -0.20 20.92 -3.65
CA ALA A 68 0.95 20.02 -3.49
C ALA A 68 2.23 20.70 -4.02
N CYS A 69 3.35 20.47 -3.32
CA CYS A 69 4.66 20.93 -3.74
C CYS A 69 5.27 20.06 -4.84
N PHE A 70 4.80 18.83 -4.97
CA PHE A 70 5.32 17.84 -5.93
C PHE A 70 4.20 17.35 -6.85
N ASP A 71 4.56 16.98 -8.07
CA ASP A 71 3.66 16.64 -9.18
C ASP A 71 3.12 15.19 -9.16
N PHE A 72 2.99 14.60 -7.96
CA PHE A 72 2.51 13.22 -7.81
C PHE A 72 1.15 12.98 -8.48
N ASP A 73 0.19 13.87 -8.25
CA ASP A 73 -1.16 13.73 -8.83
C ASP A 73 -1.18 13.92 -10.35
N ILE A 74 -0.20 14.62 -10.91
CA ILE A 74 0.00 14.75 -12.37
C ILE A 74 0.56 13.44 -12.92
N ARG A 75 1.51 12.85 -12.22
CA ARG A 75 2.19 11.62 -12.63
C ARG A 75 1.31 10.37 -12.46
N PHE A 76 0.45 10.36 -11.45
CA PHE A 76 -0.47 9.26 -11.13
C PHE A 76 -1.91 9.78 -11.04
N PRO A 77 -2.50 10.25 -12.17
CA PRO A 77 -3.80 10.89 -12.18
C PRO A 77 -4.89 9.95 -11.69
N LYS A 78 -5.84 10.47 -10.90
CA LYS A 78 -6.97 9.71 -10.34
C LYS A 78 -6.61 8.45 -9.55
N MET A 79 -5.37 8.34 -9.06
CA MET A 79 -5.00 7.20 -8.23
C MET A 79 -5.94 7.08 -7.03
N PRO A 80 -6.51 5.88 -6.76
CA PRO A 80 -7.40 5.69 -5.62
C PRO A 80 -6.75 6.13 -4.30
N SER A 81 -7.47 6.87 -3.47
CA SER A 81 -6.93 7.49 -2.25
C SER A 81 -6.25 6.48 -1.32
N TYR A 82 -6.83 5.30 -1.15
CA TYR A 82 -6.23 4.25 -0.32
C TYR A 82 -4.96 3.66 -0.93
N LEU A 83 -4.90 3.56 -2.26
CA LEU A 83 -3.69 3.10 -2.96
C LEU A 83 -2.57 4.13 -2.79
N ARG A 84 -2.87 5.43 -2.98
CA ARG A 84 -1.93 6.53 -2.72
C ARG A 84 -1.44 6.53 -1.28
N ARG A 85 -2.35 6.45 -0.31
CA ARG A 85 -2.00 6.46 1.12
C ARG A 85 -1.15 5.26 1.53
N SER A 86 -1.43 4.09 0.97
CA SER A 86 -0.60 2.91 1.16
C SER A 86 0.80 3.11 0.60
N ALA A 87 0.93 3.74 -0.59
CA ALA A 87 2.23 4.06 -1.19
C ALA A 87 3.04 5.06 -0.35
N ILE A 88 2.37 6.11 0.17
CA ILE A 88 2.98 7.09 1.10
C ILE A 88 3.51 6.36 2.34
N GLN A 89 2.73 5.49 2.95
CA GLN A 89 3.14 4.75 4.14
C GLN A 89 4.36 3.85 3.89
N HIS A 90 4.39 3.14 2.76
CA HIS A 90 5.55 2.33 2.36
C HIS A 90 6.81 3.19 2.15
N ALA A 91 6.68 4.30 1.44
CA ALA A 91 7.80 5.19 1.16
C ALA A 91 8.36 5.81 2.46
N LEU A 92 7.50 6.31 3.34
CA LEU A 92 7.92 6.84 4.65
C LEU A 92 8.63 5.77 5.49
N GLY A 93 8.10 4.54 5.54
CA GLY A 93 8.74 3.43 6.25
C GLY A 93 10.13 3.09 5.69
N THR A 94 10.27 3.10 4.36
CA THR A 94 11.55 2.84 3.68
C THR A 94 12.58 3.93 4.01
N VAL A 95 12.19 5.21 3.90
CA VAL A 95 13.10 6.34 4.18
C VAL A 95 13.46 6.37 5.67
N SER A 96 12.50 6.18 6.57
CA SER A 96 12.74 6.12 8.02
C SER A 96 13.75 5.02 8.37
N SER A 97 13.55 3.82 7.84
CA SER A 97 14.47 2.69 8.05
C SER A 97 15.86 2.96 7.49
N TYR A 98 15.96 3.58 6.31
CA TYR A 98 17.23 3.97 5.72
C TYR A 98 17.97 4.99 6.60
N LYS A 99 17.31 6.06 7.03
CA LYS A 99 17.89 7.12 7.86
C LYS A 99 18.33 6.58 9.22
N THR A 100 17.54 5.72 9.85
CA THR A 100 17.94 5.06 11.11
C THR A 100 19.18 4.20 10.94
N ARG A 101 19.29 3.43 9.86
CA ARG A 101 20.49 2.63 9.57
C ARG A 101 21.71 3.50 9.26
N LEU A 102 21.50 4.63 8.58
CA LEU A 102 22.57 5.57 8.27
C LEU A 102 23.11 6.22 9.56
N ASP A 103 22.24 6.70 10.43
CA ASP A 103 22.59 7.28 11.72
C ASP A 103 23.35 6.27 12.61
N LEU A 104 22.87 5.03 12.66
CA LEU A 104 23.55 3.96 13.38
C LEU A 104 24.95 3.68 12.81
N TRP A 105 25.08 3.64 11.48
CA TRP A 105 26.36 3.43 10.80
C TRP A 105 27.34 4.59 11.07
N GLU A 106 26.85 5.83 11.13
CA GLU A 106 27.66 7.00 11.44
C GLU A 106 28.16 7.01 12.91
N LYS A 107 27.34 6.50 13.82
CA LYS A 107 27.66 6.38 15.26
C LYS A 107 28.54 5.18 15.59
N THR A 108 28.60 4.19 14.74
CA THR A 108 29.51 3.04 14.87
C THR A 108 30.78 3.30 14.08
N ASP A 109 31.88 2.58 14.38
CA ASP A 109 33.22 2.75 13.76
C ASP A 109 33.23 2.53 12.22
N ARG A 110 32.10 2.59 11.54
CA ARG A 110 31.96 2.43 10.06
C ARG A 110 32.58 1.13 9.54
N LYS A 111 32.60 0.09 10.36
CA LYS A 111 33.16 -1.23 10.02
C LYS A 111 32.40 -1.96 8.92
N SER A 112 31.13 -1.65 8.77
CA SER A 112 30.26 -2.20 7.70
C SER A 112 30.17 -1.22 6.53
N GLY A 113 29.74 -1.71 5.36
CA GLY A 113 29.49 -0.84 4.21
C GLY A 113 28.38 0.19 4.51
N LYS A 114 28.55 1.39 3.95
CA LYS A 114 27.55 2.47 4.12
C LYS A 114 26.18 2.01 3.61
N PRO A 115 25.10 2.18 4.39
CA PRO A 115 23.74 1.87 3.95
C PRO A 115 23.41 2.60 2.65
N LYS A 116 22.74 1.91 1.73
CA LYS A 116 22.23 2.48 0.49
C LYS A 116 20.72 2.61 0.54
N LEU A 117 20.21 3.71 0.02
CA LEU A 117 18.79 3.86 -0.23
C LEU A 117 18.43 3.08 -1.50
N VAL A 118 17.46 2.18 -1.38
CA VAL A 118 16.99 1.36 -2.50
C VAL A 118 15.64 1.91 -2.95
N TYR A 119 15.56 2.29 -4.21
CA TYR A 119 14.33 2.78 -4.84
C TYR A 119 13.51 1.64 -5.43
N GLU A 120 14.18 0.60 -5.93
CA GLU A 120 13.52 -0.62 -6.38
C GLU A 120 12.88 -1.32 -5.18
N ASN A 121 11.63 -1.69 -5.34
CA ASN A 121 10.87 -2.25 -4.23
C ASN A 121 9.92 -3.35 -4.70
N HIS A 122 9.59 -4.24 -3.79
CA HIS A 122 8.57 -5.28 -3.94
C HIS A 122 7.31 -4.94 -3.13
N ALA A 123 7.03 -3.65 -2.96
CA ALA A 123 5.88 -3.19 -2.20
C ALA A 123 4.58 -3.73 -2.79
N MET A 124 3.67 -4.10 -1.91
CA MET A 124 2.35 -4.60 -2.26
C MET A 124 1.29 -3.72 -1.61
N PRO A 125 0.31 -3.25 -2.38
CA PRO A 125 -0.79 -2.48 -1.84
C PRO A 125 -1.65 -3.36 -0.94
N VAL A 126 -2.24 -2.73 0.07
CA VAL A 126 -3.29 -3.33 0.88
C VAL A 126 -4.64 -2.95 0.26
N PHE A 127 -5.43 -3.96 -0.10
CA PHE A 127 -6.79 -3.77 -0.58
C PHE A 127 -7.73 -3.81 0.62
N TYR A 128 -8.14 -2.64 1.09
CA TYR A 128 -9.07 -2.51 2.21
C TYR A 128 -10.48 -2.97 1.79
N ARG A 129 -11.12 -3.76 2.65
CA ARG A 129 -12.48 -4.27 2.45
C ARG A 129 -13.45 -3.12 2.21
N ASP A 130 -14.44 -3.36 1.37
CA ASP A 130 -15.51 -2.44 0.95
C ASP A 130 -15.05 -1.21 0.17
N VAL A 131 -13.77 -0.86 0.21
CA VAL A 131 -13.19 0.29 -0.48
C VAL A 131 -12.35 -0.10 -1.70
N MET A 132 -11.51 -1.13 -1.55
CA MET A 132 -10.59 -1.61 -2.60
C MET A 132 -10.81 -3.08 -2.93
N TYR A 133 -11.45 -3.81 -2.05
CA TYR A 133 -11.80 -5.20 -2.16
C TYR A 133 -13.21 -5.42 -1.62
N ARG A 134 -13.98 -6.27 -2.25
CA ARG A 134 -15.28 -6.73 -1.74
C ARG A 134 -15.59 -8.12 -2.25
N GLU A 135 -16.30 -8.89 -1.45
CA GLU A 135 -16.80 -10.20 -1.84
C GLU A 135 -17.99 -10.06 -2.79
N GLY A 136 -18.17 -11.08 -3.66
CA GLY A 136 -19.36 -11.22 -4.48
C GLY A 136 -20.61 -11.61 -3.68
N ALA A 137 -21.73 -11.70 -4.35
CA ALA A 137 -22.98 -12.14 -3.74
C ALA A 137 -22.84 -13.53 -3.08
N GLU A 138 -23.68 -13.79 -2.09
CA GLU A 138 -23.72 -15.09 -1.43
C GLU A 138 -23.92 -16.23 -2.45
N GLY A 139 -23.21 -17.33 -2.28
CA GLY A 139 -23.22 -18.46 -3.20
C GLY A 139 -22.38 -18.30 -4.48
N LYS A 140 -21.72 -17.17 -4.70
CA LYS A 140 -20.81 -16.97 -5.83
C LYS A 140 -19.35 -16.99 -5.36
N ASP A 141 -18.52 -17.70 -6.11
CA ASP A 141 -17.07 -17.77 -5.87
C ASP A 141 -16.33 -16.60 -6.55
N GLU A 142 -16.83 -15.41 -6.33
CA GLU A 142 -16.38 -14.17 -6.94
C GLU A 142 -16.03 -13.12 -5.89
N ALA A 143 -14.97 -12.36 -6.16
CA ALA A 143 -14.62 -11.16 -5.43
C ALA A 143 -14.31 -10.03 -6.42
N TYR A 144 -14.26 -8.80 -5.94
CA TYR A 144 -13.99 -7.63 -6.76
C TYR A 144 -12.81 -6.88 -6.19
N LEU A 145 -11.85 -6.56 -7.04
CA LEU A 145 -10.69 -5.73 -6.71
C LEU A 145 -10.78 -4.41 -7.48
N LYS A 146 -10.49 -3.31 -6.79
CA LYS A 146 -10.36 -2.00 -7.42
C LYS A 146 -8.95 -1.88 -8.01
N LEU A 147 -8.84 -2.05 -9.32
CA LEU A 147 -7.58 -2.00 -10.06
C LEU A 147 -7.41 -0.64 -10.73
N TYR A 148 -6.15 -0.22 -10.86
CA TYR A 148 -5.74 1.06 -11.42
C TYR A 148 -4.77 0.84 -12.58
N ASP A 149 -5.04 1.48 -13.72
CA ASP A 149 -4.29 1.31 -14.97
C ASP A 149 -3.29 2.46 -15.27
N GLY A 150 -3.19 3.43 -14.37
CA GLY A 150 -2.34 4.62 -14.52
C GLY A 150 -3.12 5.88 -14.91
N HIS A 151 -4.34 5.75 -15.40
CA HIS A 151 -5.21 6.86 -15.79
C HIS A 151 -6.54 6.87 -15.06
N ASP A 152 -7.08 5.67 -14.84
CA ASP A 152 -8.36 5.51 -14.15
C ASP A 152 -8.38 4.18 -13.37
N TRP A 153 -9.41 3.98 -12.58
CA TRP A 153 -9.60 2.79 -11.78
C TRP A 153 -10.98 2.16 -12.05
N LYS A 154 -11.04 0.85 -11.93
CA LYS A 154 -12.29 0.11 -12.09
C LYS A 154 -12.35 -1.09 -11.15
N TRP A 155 -13.56 -1.50 -10.81
CA TRP A 155 -13.81 -2.77 -10.16
C TRP A 155 -13.64 -3.90 -11.17
N SER A 156 -12.78 -4.85 -10.86
CA SER A 156 -12.52 -6.04 -11.65
C SER A 156 -12.94 -7.27 -10.87
N CYS A 157 -13.78 -8.09 -11.49
CA CYS A 157 -14.21 -9.37 -10.91
C CYS A 157 -13.04 -10.36 -10.95
N VAL A 158 -12.80 -11.05 -9.87
CA VAL A 158 -11.86 -12.16 -9.73
C VAL A 158 -12.60 -13.39 -9.25
N ARG A 159 -12.22 -14.58 -9.75
CA ARG A 159 -12.77 -15.84 -9.27
C ARG A 159 -11.79 -16.52 -8.36
N LEU A 160 -12.29 -17.04 -7.28
CA LEU A 160 -11.57 -17.83 -6.30
C LEU A 160 -12.05 -19.28 -6.37
N ASP A 161 -11.34 -20.19 -5.72
CA ASP A 161 -11.87 -21.50 -5.47
C ASP A 161 -13.00 -21.45 -4.43
N HIS A 162 -13.96 -22.37 -4.57
CA HIS A 162 -15.09 -22.45 -3.64
C HIS A 162 -14.61 -22.59 -2.19
N THR A 163 -13.62 -23.45 -1.95
CA THR A 163 -13.02 -23.66 -0.64
C THR A 163 -12.41 -22.38 -0.08
N ASP A 164 -11.72 -21.59 -0.92
CA ASP A 164 -11.11 -20.32 -0.52
C ASP A 164 -12.18 -19.28 -0.18
N MET A 165 -13.25 -19.20 -0.97
CA MET A 165 -14.39 -18.30 -0.68
C MET A 165 -15.12 -18.69 0.61
N GLU A 166 -15.34 -19.97 0.84
CA GLU A 166 -15.92 -20.48 2.09
C GLU A 166 -15.04 -20.13 3.30
N TYR A 167 -13.72 -20.32 3.17
CA TYR A 167 -12.77 -19.95 4.21
C TYR A 167 -12.81 -18.45 4.51
N LEU A 168 -12.80 -17.62 3.48
CA LEU A 168 -12.92 -16.16 3.63
C LEU A 168 -14.22 -15.78 4.34
N ARG A 169 -15.36 -16.33 3.93
CA ARG A 169 -16.66 -16.07 4.56
C ARG A 169 -16.70 -16.52 6.03
N LYS A 170 -16.20 -17.72 6.32
CA LYS A 170 -16.23 -18.29 7.68
C LYS A 170 -15.22 -17.63 8.63
N CYS A 171 -14.02 -17.38 8.17
CA CYS A 171 -12.92 -16.96 9.02
C CYS A 171 -12.72 -15.44 9.05
N TYR A 172 -13.02 -14.73 7.96
CA TYR A 172 -12.77 -13.31 7.84
C TYR A 172 -14.03 -12.44 7.83
N LEU A 173 -15.19 -13.01 7.54
CA LEU A 173 -16.46 -12.28 7.50
C LEU A 173 -17.30 -12.45 8.76
N ASN A 174 -16.86 -13.27 9.71
CA ASN A 174 -17.56 -13.46 10.97
C ASN A 174 -17.43 -12.18 11.82
N GLU A 175 -18.54 -11.47 12.04
CA GLU A 175 -18.61 -10.21 12.77
C GLU A 175 -18.02 -10.27 14.19
N LYS A 176 -18.06 -11.43 14.84
CA LYS A 176 -17.48 -11.64 16.18
C LYS A 176 -15.93 -11.60 16.20
N LEU A 177 -15.28 -11.78 15.06
CA LEU A 177 -13.82 -11.70 14.92
C LEU A 177 -13.36 -10.32 14.45
N ASN A 178 -14.27 -9.47 13.99
CA ASN A 178 -13.99 -8.19 13.36
C ASN A 178 -14.05 -6.99 14.33
N SER A 179 -13.55 -7.13 15.54
CA SER A 179 -13.39 -5.97 16.42
C SER A 179 -12.25 -5.06 15.93
N GLY A 180 -12.51 -4.25 14.92
CA GLY A 180 -11.70 -3.08 14.59
C GLY A 180 -10.82 -3.14 13.35
N PHE A 181 -10.49 -4.30 12.81
CA PHE A 181 -9.71 -4.44 11.57
C PHE A 181 -10.33 -5.50 10.68
N GLY A 182 -11.08 -5.08 9.68
CA GLY A 182 -11.59 -5.98 8.66
C GLY A 182 -10.46 -6.70 7.91
N PRO A 183 -10.73 -7.84 7.25
CA PRO A 183 -9.74 -8.56 6.48
C PRO A 183 -9.23 -7.70 5.32
N ASN A 184 -7.92 -7.53 5.27
CA ASN A 184 -7.25 -6.84 4.19
C ASN A 184 -6.62 -7.85 3.25
N ALA A 185 -6.86 -7.70 1.97
CA ALA A 185 -6.23 -8.53 0.95
C ALA A 185 -4.92 -7.92 0.47
N ARG A 186 -3.89 -8.74 0.35
CA ARG A 186 -2.66 -8.42 -0.38
C ARG A 186 -2.57 -9.32 -1.59
N VAL A 187 -2.32 -8.74 -2.74
CA VAL A 187 -2.22 -9.48 -3.99
C VAL A 187 -0.76 -9.55 -4.42
N ASN A 188 -0.24 -10.75 -4.57
CA ASN A 188 1.06 -11.02 -5.15
C ASN A 188 0.88 -11.38 -6.63
N SER A 189 1.73 -10.87 -7.50
CA SER A 189 1.93 -11.45 -8.82
C SER A 189 3.00 -12.53 -8.68
N ILE A 190 2.66 -13.76 -8.98
CA ILE A 190 3.62 -14.82 -9.27
C ILE A 190 4.19 -14.59 -10.66
#